data_0b3a5cfa94589e525ec95ef776137547
#
_entry.id   0b3a5cfa94589e525ec95ef776137547
#
_cell.length_a   1.000
_cell.length_b   1.000
_cell.length_c   1.000
_cell.angle_alpha   90.00
_cell.angle_beta   90.00
_cell.angle_gamma   90.00
#
_symmetry.space_group_name_H-M   'P 1'
#
loop_
_entity.id
_entity.type
_entity.pdbx_description
1 polymer ?
#
loop_
_entity_poly.entity_id
_entity_poly.type
_entity_poly.pdbx_seq_one_letter_code
_entity_poly.pdbx_strand_id
1 'polypeptide(L)'
;MTKKKKAAFFHLGDTYLASKVITRSLGFEYIDLPKTNKESVSKGLEVSPEFACFPFKSILGNFIYAAELGADLVFFPTASSITACQSSDFGMVQNEILKKKGFKTEMVLLNGFKPKEMLTTLQKHIPDLTLKKLSEIMVTFTQKFFLYEDLDQYYKHIYFSTNKKKAEKFKKKYKKKIDKTDKIVKLYKLKNKIKEKYLKFPLNHNPELKIGIIGDVFIVNDDYLNNNIFERIFELGAYAKNGISPKQLISQKFDFNPKNILKSPKVEKYLKHNVGGYSQHTLKQAMKFAEEEYDGLIHIYPFNCMPETVVRSILPKISEDYKIPILYLPIDEQTGDAGFA
;
A
#
# COMPACT_ATOMS: atom_id res chain seq x y z
N MET A 1 7.92 37.07 4.71
CA MET A 1 7.23 35.85 4.26
C MET A 1 7.65 34.71 5.17
N THR A 2 6.76 34.15 5.96
CA THR A 2 7.06 32.96 6.77
C THR A 2 7.39 31.79 5.86
N LYS A 3 8.54 31.14 6.09
CA LYS A 3 8.99 29.95 5.33
C LYS A 3 7.92 28.86 5.44
N LYS A 4 7.44 28.36 4.30
CA LYS A 4 6.48 27.24 4.30
C LYS A 4 7.12 26.02 4.92
N LYS A 5 6.39 25.37 5.83
CA LYS A 5 6.82 24.07 6.38
C LYS A 5 6.86 23.03 5.27
N LYS A 6 7.89 22.19 5.32
CA LYS A 6 8.10 21.07 4.39
C LYS A 6 7.51 19.79 4.97
N ALA A 7 6.82 19.03 4.14
CA ALA A 7 6.15 17.82 4.60
C ALA A 7 6.36 16.64 3.63
N ALA A 8 6.47 15.43 4.19
CA ALA A 8 6.64 14.19 3.44
C ALA A 8 5.69 13.08 3.90
N PHE A 9 5.51 12.10 3.04
CA PHE A 9 4.84 10.82 3.29
C PHE A 9 5.76 9.68 2.88
N PHE A 10 5.59 8.50 3.51
CA PHE A 10 6.32 7.31 3.09
C PHE A 10 5.74 6.70 1.79
N HIS A 11 6.52 5.85 1.14
CA HIS A 11 6.10 5.15 -0.07
C HIS A 11 5.17 3.96 0.23
N LEU A 12 4.16 3.82 -0.61
CA LEU A 12 3.31 2.63 -0.73
C LEU A 12 2.92 2.48 -2.21
N GLY A 13 3.83 1.94 -3.01
CA GLY A 13 3.70 1.97 -4.46
C GLY A 13 3.52 3.41 -4.98
N ASP A 14 2.79 3.58 -6.09
CA ASP A 14 2.48 4.92 -6.62
C ASP A 14 1.34 5.64 -5.88
N THR A 15 0.64 4.96 -4.97
CA THR A 15 -0.50 5.54 -4.24
C THR A 15 -0.09 6.68 -3.31
N TYR A 16 1.17 6.69 -2.81
CA TYR A 16 1.71 7.78 -1.99
C TYR A 16 1.62 9.15 -2.67
N LEU A 17 1.62 9.19 -4.01
CA LEU A 17 1.50 10.45 -4.76
C LEU A 17 0.17 11.17 -4.54
N ALA A 18 -0.87 10.46 -4.10
CA ALA A 18 -2.12 11.08 -3.71
C ALA A 18 -1.93 12.05 -2.52
N SER A 19 -0.95 11.80 -1.65
CA SER A 19 -0.64 12.63 -0.49
C SER A 19 -0.19 14.07 -0.85
N LYS A 20 0.29 14.27 -2.10
CA LYS A 20 0.61 15.61 -2.62
C LYS A 20 -0.58 16.57 -2.52
N VAL A 21 -1.82 16.05 -2.63
CA VAL A 21 -3.00 16.91 -2.49
C VAL A 21 -3.22 17.36 -1.05
N ILE A 22 -2.90 16.50 -0.07
CA ILE A 22 -3.01 16.85 1.36
C ILE A 22 -2.03 17.99 1.65
N THR A 23 -0.74 17.80 1.36
CA THR A 23 0.30 18.80 1.65
C THR A 23 0.06 20.14 0.95
N ARG A 24 -0.25 20.10 -0.36
CA ARG A 24 -0.52 21.32 -1.14
C ARG A 24 -1.76 22.08 -0.64
N SER A 25 -2.85 21.37 -0.35
CA SER A 25 -4.11 21.96 0.10
C SER A 25 -4.03 22.52 1.52
N LEU A 26 -3.11 22.00 2.33
CA LEU A 26 -2.81 22.48 3.68
C LEU A 26 -1.72 23.57 3.70
N GLY A 27 -1.20 23.96 2.52
CA GLY A 27 -0.22 25.05 2.40
C GLY A 27 1.23 24.62 2.68
N PHE A 28 1.52 23.33 2.84
CA PHE A 28 2.89 22.82 3.01
C PHE A 28 3.62 22.68 1.67
N GLU A 29 4.96 22.73 1.72
CA GLU A 29 5.83 22.33 0.62
C GLU A 29 5.99 20.81 0.67
N TYR A 30 5.70 20.12 -0.43
CA TYR A 30 5.84 18.66 -0.51
C TYR A 30 7.28 18.27 -0.82
N ILE A 31 7.86 17.39 0.01
CA ILE A 31 9.13 16.73 -0.30
C ILE A 31 8.81 15.45 -1.08
N ASP A 32 9.30 15.38 -2.30
CA ASP A 32 9.18 14.19 -3.17
C ASP A 32 10.34 13.23 -2.83
N LEU A 33 10.07 12.21 -2.04
CA LEU A 33 11.06 11.22 -1.67
C LEU A 33 11.38 10.32 -2.88
N PRO A 34 12.63 9.81 -2.99
CA PRO A 34 12.92 8.76 -3.94
C PRO A 34 12.07 7.52 -3.62
N LYS A 35 11.79 6.69 -4.63
CA LYS A 35 11.17 5.38 -4.39
C LYS A 35 11.99 4.59 -3.36
N THR A 36 11.33 3.69 -2.63
CA THR A 36 12.02 2.75 -1.74
C THR A 36 13.20 2.11 -2.48
N ASN A 37 14.37 2.15 -1.86
CA ASN A 37 15.62 1.66 -2.41
C ASN A 37 16.56 1.20 -1.29
N LYS A 38 17.71 0.64 -1.64
CA LYS A 38 18.69 0.11 -0.68
C LYS A 38 19.11 1.16 0.34
N GLU A 39 19.36 2.41 -0.08
CA GLU A 39 19.79 3.48 0.82
C GLU A 39 18.71 3.82 1.86
N SER A 40 17.46 4.05 1.40
CA SER A 40 16.34 4.37 2.30
C SER A 40 16.05 3.22 3.28
N VAL A 41 16.14 1.97 2.83
CA VAL A 41 15.96 0.80 3.70
C VAL A 41 17.11 0.69 4.71
N SER A 42 18.38 0.84 4.30
CA SER A 42 19.53 0.78 5.21
C SER A 42 19.44 1.80 6.34
N LYS A 43 19.01 3.04 6.05
CA LYS A 43 18.79 4.08 7.09
C LYS A 43 17.79 3.65 8.17
N GLY A 44 16.74 2.95 7.77
CA GLY A 44 15.76 2.42 8.72
C GLY A 44 16.30 1.25 9.54
N LEU A 45 17.06 0.35 8.89
CA LEU A 45 17.65 -0.81 9.53
C LEU A 45 18.62 -0.45 10.67
N GLU A 46 19.48 0.55 10.45
CA GLU A 46 20.49 0.99 11.43
C GLU A 46 19.91 1.37 12.80
N VAL A 47 18.64 1.73 12.87
CA VAL A 47 18.01 2.29 14.06
C VAL A 47 16.75 1.57 14.50
N SER A 48 16.30 0.62 13.72
CA SER A 48 15.09 -0.15 14.03
C SER A 48 15.40 -1.24 15.06
N PRO A 49 14.45 -1.56 15.95
CA PRO A 49 14.54 -2.78 16.76
C PRO A 49 14.59 -4.03 15.85
N GLU A 50 15.42 -5.01 16.19
CA GLU A 50 15.58 -6.24 15.41
C GLU A 50 14.25 -6.97 15.17
N PHE A 51 13.41 -7.06 16.19
CA PHE A 51 12.11 -7.73 16.11
C PHE A 51 11.05 -6.97 15.31
N ALA A 52 11.32 -5.73 14.91
CA ALA A 52 10.38 -4.97 14.08
C ALA A 52 10.27 -5.61 12.68
N CYS A 53 9.04 -5.69 12.16
CA CYS A 53 8.81 -6.22 10.83
C CYS A 53 9.42 -5.32 9.73
N PHE A 54 9.72 -5.91 8.58
CA PHE A 54 10.41 -5.21 7.51
C PHE A 54 9.69 -3.92 7.02
N PRO A 55 8.34 -3.86 6.91
CA PRO A 55 7.65 -2.60 6.64
C PRO A 55 7.94 -1.48 7.65
N PHE A 56 8.05 -1.78 8.95
CA PHE A 56 8.44 -0.78 9.95
C PHE A 56 9.79 -0.17 9.60
N LYS A 57 10.78 -1.02 9.31
CA LYS A 57 12.16 -0.63 8.99
C LYS A 57 12.20 0.22 7.72
N SER A 58 11.52 -0.21 6.66
CA SER A 58 11.44 0.51 5.39
C SER A 58 10.76 1.89 5.51
N ILE A 59 9.63 1.98 6.23
CA ILE A 59 8.91 3.23 6.46
C ILE A 59 9.75 4.20 7.31
N LEU A 60 10.40 3.71 8.35
CA LEU A 60 11.30 4.53 9.17
C LEU A 60 12.44 5.10 8.33
N GLY A 61 13.02 4.29 7.44
CA GLY A 61 14.05 4.75 6.51
C GLY A 61 13.57 5.88 5.59
N ASN A 62 12.33 5.81 5.09
CA ASN A 62 11.73 6.89 4.33
C ASN A 62 11.62 8.19 5.17
N PHE A 63 11.27 8.09 6.45
CA PHE A 63 11.14 9.26 7.33
C PHE A 63 12.49 9.85 7.72
N ILE A 64 13.52 9.01 7.94
CA ILE A 64 14.88 9.49 8.16
C ILE A 64 15.37 10.25 6.91
N TYR A 65 15.15 9.68 5.72
CA TYR A 65 15.50 10.34 4.47
C TYR A 65 14.76 11.68 4.30
N ALA A 66 13.48 11.73 4.65
CA ALA A 66 12.70 12.98 4.65
C ALA A 66 13.27 14.02 5.61
N ALA A 67 13.68 13.60 6.81
CA ALA A 67 14.27 14.48 7.83
C ALA A 67 15.61 15.05 7.36
N GLU A 68 16.46 14.25 6.73
CA GLU A 68 17.73 14.68 6.12
C GLU A 68 17.52 15.70 5.00
N LEU A 69 16.44 15.56 4.22
CA LEU A 69 16.03 16.55 3.22
C LEU A 69 15.38 17.81 3.82
N GLY A 70 15.32 17.89 5.14
CA GLY A 70 14.80 19.04 5.89
C GLY A 70 13.28 19.08 5.97
N ALA A 71 12.61 17.93 6.06
CA ALA A 71 11.20 17.88 6.39
C ALA A 71 10.95 18.43 7.79
N ASP A 72 10.03 19.37 7.90
CA ASP A 72 9.51 19.84 9.19
C ASP A 72 8.49 18.84 9.74
N LEU A 73 7.72 18.22 8.85
CA LEU A 73 6.65 17.27 9.18
C LEU A 73 6.76 16.00 8.34
N VAL A 74 6.49 14.85 8.98
CA VAL A 74 6.20 13.59 8.27
C VAL A 74 4.82 13.08 8.69
N PHE A 75 4.02 12.68 7.72
CA PHE A 75 2.67 12.22 7.97
C PHE A 75 2.59 10.70 7.97
N PHE A 76 2.03 10.15 9.05
CA PHE A 76 1.78 8.72 9.17
C PHE A 76 0.28 8.43 9.26
N PRO A 77 -0.33 7.72 8.30
CA PRO A 77 -1.72 7.31 8.40
C PRO A 77 -1.86 6.21 9.44
N THR A 78 -2.63 6.47 10.49
CA THR A 78 -2.94 5.46 11.51
C THR A 78 -4.25 4.75 11.17
N ALA A 79 -4.28 3.47 11.48
CA ALA A 79 -5.45 2.61 11.25
C ALA A 79 -5.80 1.79 12.50
N SER A 80 -5.47 2.30 13.69
CA SER A 80 -5.58 1.59 14.97
C SER A 80 -6.97 1.00 15.26
N SER A 81 -8.02 1.59 14.68
CA SER A 81 -9.38 1.06 14.77
C SER A 81 -9.70 -0.03 13.75
N ILE A 82 -8.75 -0.34 12.84
CA ILE A 82 -8.99 -1.19 11.67
C ILE A 82 -8.26 -2.51 11.77
N THR A 83 -7.01 -2.45 12.21
CA THR A 83 -6.13 -3.63 12.26
C THR A 83 -5.62 -3.78 13.69
N ALA A 84 -5.79 -4.94 14.29
CA ALA A 84 -5.12 -5.29 15.54
C ALA A 84 -3.63 -5.60 15.27
N CYS A 85 -2.98 -4.79 14.44
CA CYS A 85 -1.58 -4.95 14.07
C CYS A 85 -0.73 -3.85 14.71
N GLN A 86 0.50 -4.17 15.08
CA GLN A 86 1.49 -3.21 15.59
C GLN A 86 1.75 -2.03 14.64
N SER A 87 1.43 -2.19 13.34
CA SER A 87 1.56 -1.09 12.37
C SER A 87 0.75 0.15 12.73
N SER A 88 -0.32 0.01 13.53
CA SER A 88 -1.08 1.14 14.06
C SER A 88 -0.25 2.06 14.95
N ASP A 89 0.72 1.49 15.65
CA ASP A 89 1.55 2.17 16.66
C ASP A 89 2.96 2.49 16.15
N PHE A 90 3.30 2.04 14.93
CA PHE A 90 4.60 2.31 14.31
C PHE A 90 4.97 3.79 14.36
N GLY A 91 4.02 4.67 14.04
CA GLY A 91 4.26 6.11 14.03
C GLY A 91 4.75 6.66 15.36
N MET A 92 4.23 6.15 16.50
CA MET A 92 4.69 6.61 17.83
C MET A 92 6.14 6.17 18.09
N VAL A 93 6.46 4.92 17.83
CA VAL A 93 7.82 4.38 18.04
C VAL A 93 8.82 5.04 17.10
N GLN A 94 8.45 5.20 15.81
CA GLN A 94 9.28 5.86 14.82
C GLN A 94 9.53 7.33 15.15
N ASN A 95 8.54 8.04 15.69
CA ASN A 95 8.71 9.42 16.17
C ASN A 95 9.73 9.53 17.28
N GLU A 96 9.70 8.61 18.26
CA GLU A 96 10.69 8.60 19.34
C GLU A 96 12.10 8.26 18.82
N ILE A 97 12.22 7.38 17.83
CA ILE A 97 13.52 7.09 17.19
C ILE A 97 14.05 8.32 16.47
N LEU A 98 13.22 9.04 15.69
CA LEU A 98 13.63 10.28 15.04
C LEU A 98 14.13 11.33 16.04
N LYS A 99 13.41 11.53 17.13
CA LYS A 99 13.82 12.45 18.20
C LYS A 99 15.16 12.05 18.83
N LYS A 100 15.34 10.76 19.17
CA LYS A 100 16.61 10.25 19.74
C LYS A 100 17.78 10.41 18.78
N LYS A 101 17.55 10.39 17.48
CA LYS A 101 18.54 10.69 16.44
C LYS A 101 18.81 12.20 16.27
N GLY A 102 18.13 13.06 17.01
CA GLY A 102 18.33 14.50 16.98
C GLY A 102 17.61 15.23 15.83
N PHE A 103 16.70 14.55 15.09
CA PHE A 103 15.90 15.20 14.07
C PHE A 103 14.81 16.09 14.70
N LYS A 104 14.65 17.28 14.15
CA LYS A 104 13.57 18.23 14.54
C LYS A 104 12.25 17.96 13.81
N THR A 105 12.23 16.97 12.94
CA THR A 105 11.05 16.56 12.15
C THR A 105 9.98 16.01 13.09
N GLU A 106 8.78 16.57 13.03
CA GLU A 106 7.63 16.14 13.80
C GLU A 106 6.81 15.09 13.01
N MET A 107 6.44 14.00 13.66
CA MET A 107 5.53 13.03 13.07
C MET A 107 4.08 13.35 13.41
N VAL A 108 3.27 13.55 12.38
CA VAL A 108 1.83 13.84 12.49
C VAL A 108 1.03 12.58 12.19
N LEU A 109 0.36 12.05 13.19
CA LEU A 109 -0.47 10.85 13.07
C LEU A 109 -1.86 11.21 12.53
N LEU A 110 -2.21 10.68 11.36
CA LEU A 110 -3.47 10.97 10.68
C LEU A 110 -4.42 9.77 10.72
N ASN A 111 -5.51 9.86 11.47
CA ASN A 111 -6.53 8.83 11.49
C ASN A 111 -7.69 9.19 10.54
N GLY A 112 -7.64 8.67 9.31
CA GLY A 112 -8.65 8.94 8.27
C GLY A 112 -10.06 8.46 8.61
N PHE A 113 -10.22 7.60 9.61
CA PHE A 113 -11.52 7.07 10.06
C PHE A 113 -12.11 7.85 11.24
N LYS A 114 -11.33 8.80 11.79
CA LYS A 114 -11.76 9.69 12.88
C LYS A 114 -11.55 11.14 12.46
N PRO A 115 -12.43 11.70 11.60
CA PRO A 115 -12.22 13.01 11.00
C PRO A 115 -12.11 14.17 12.00
N LYS A 116 -12.82 14.11 13.14
CA LYS A 116 -12.72 15.12 14.20
C LYS A 116 -11.35 15.10 14.89
N GLU A 117 -10.83 13.89 15.19
CA GLU A 117 -9.51 13.70 15.80
C GLU A 117 -8.41 14.18 14.83
N MET A 118 -8.53 13.82 13.54
CA MET A 118 -7.62 14.27 12.50
C MET A 118 -7.65 15.81 12.33
N LEU A 119 -8.84 16.42 12.40
CA LEU A 119 -8.98 17.87 12.35
C LEU A 119 -8.22 18.54 13.51
N THR A 120 -8.47 18.10 14.76
CA THR A 120 -7.79 18.63 15.95
C THR A 120 -6.28 18.49 15.86
N THR A 121 -5.80 17.34 15.34
CA THR A 121 -4.36 17.13 15.14
C THR A 121 -3.76 18.10 14.13
N LEU A 122 -4.43 18.33 13.00
CA LEU A 122 -3.97 19.23 11.96
C LEU A 122 -4.11 20.71 12.35
N GLN A 123 -5.09 21.06 13.18
CA GLN A 123 -5.27 22.44 13.67
C GLN A 123 -4.09 22.94 14.53
N LYS A 124 -3.28 22.06 15.10
CA LYS A 124 -2.01 22.44 15.75
C LYS A 124 -1.03 23.14 14.78
N HIS A 125 -1.12 22.81 13.48
CA HIS A 125 -0.29 23.38 12.43
C HIS A 125 -1.02 24.40 11.56
N ILE A 126 -2.35 24.30 11.49
CA ILE A 126 -3.23 25.12 10.64
C ILE A 126 -4.48 25.46 11.46
N PRO A 127 -4.42 26.51 12.33
CA PRO A 127 -5.52 26.83 13.25
C PRO A 127 -6.88 27.05 12.56
N ASP A 128 -6.87 27.63 11.36
CA ASP A 128 -8.09 27.97 10.61
C ASP A 128 -8.64 26.83 9.76
N LEU A 129 -8.10 25.60 9.89
CA LEU A 129 -8.59 24.46 9.15
C LEU A 129 -10.00 24.08 9.62
N THR A 130 -10.96 24.07 8.70
CA THR A 130 -12.35 23.67 8.97
C THR A 130 -12.59 22.20 8.59
N LEU A 131 -13.59 21.58 9.24
CA LEU A 131 -13.99 20.20 8.91
C LEU A 131 -14.44 20.09 7.45
N LYS A 132 -15.13 21.09 6.91
CA LYS A 132 -15.54 21.15 5.50
C LYS A 132 -14.33 21.09 4.59
N LYS A 133 -13.32 21.93 4.82
CA LYS A 133 -12.08 21.94 4.02
C LYS A 133 -11.32 20.63 4.11
N LEU A 134 -11.20 20.06 5.32
CA LEU A 134 -10.57 18.76 5.53
C LEU A 134 -11.30 17.68 4.76
N SER A 135 -12.64 17.62 4.80
CA SER A 135 -13.44 16.65 4.07
C SER A 135 -13.23 16.76 2.55
N GLU A 136 -13.18 17.96 1.99
CA GLU A 136 -12.89 18.18 0.55
C GLU A 136 -11.50 17.64 0.18
N ILE A 137 -10.49 17.89 1.02
CA ILE A 137 -9.12 17.38 0.83
C ILE A 137 -9.12 15.86 0.85
N MET A 138 -9.78 15.25 1.84
CA MET A 138 -9.82 13.78 2.01
C MET A 138 -10.56 13.09 0.88
N VAL A 139 -11.66 13.64 0.39
CA VAL A 139 -12.37 13.12 -0.79
C VAL A 139 -11.47 13.16 -2.02
N THR A 140 -10.77 14.28 -2.24
CA THR A 140 -9.85 14.42 -3.38
C THR A 140 -8.66 13.45 -3.26
N PHE A 141 -8.09 13.32 -2.07
CA PHE A 141 -7.04 12.35 -1.76
C PHE A 141 -7.49 10.93 -2.08
N THR A 142 -8.65 10.50 -1.56
CA THR A 142 -9.19 9.15 -1.76
C THR A 142 -9.44 8.86 -3.24
N GLN A 143 -9.98 9.81 -4.00
CA GLN A 143 -10.18 9.66 -5.45
C GLN A 143 -8.85 9.48 -6.19
N LYS A 144 -7.83 10.28 -5.87
CA LYS A 144 -6.49 10.14 -6.46
C LYS A 144 -5.84 8.82 -6.07
N PHE A 145 -5.93 8.45 -4.80
CA PHE A 145 -5.39 7.21 -4.27
C PHE A 145 -5.94 6.01 -5.03
N PHE A 146 -7.26 5.93 -5.17
CA PHE A 146 -7.92 4.87 -5.94
C PHE A 146 -7.54 4.89 -7.43
N LEU A 147 -7.36 6.07 -7.99
CA LEU A 147 -7.01 6.20 -9.39
C LEU A 147 -5.55 5.81 -9.69
N TYR A 148 -4.61 6.07 -8.77
CA TYR A 148 -3.24 5.57 -8.87
C TYR A 148 -3.19 4.05 -8.78
N GLU A 149 -3.99 3.46 -7.91
CA GLU A 149 -4.06 2.01 -7.79
C GLU A 149 -4.71 1.36 -9.02
N ASP A 150 -5.82 1.92 -9.53
CA ASP A 150 -6.40 1.46 -10.80
C ASP A 150 -5.36 1.55 -11.93
N LEU A 151 -4.57 2.62 -11.96
CA LEU A 151 -3.51 2.80 -12.96
C LEU A 151 -2.40 1.76 -12.84
N ASP A 152 -2.06 1.34 -11.62
CA ASP A 152 -1.08 0.26 -11.39
C ASP A 152 -1.60 -1.10 -11.86
N GLN A 153 -2.87 -1.41 -11.57
CA GLN A 153 -3.52 -2.62 -12.10
C GLN A 153 -3.57 -2.62 -13.64
N TYR A 154 -3.89 -1.49 -14.24
CA TYR A 154 -3.87 -1.34 -15.71
C TYR A 154 -2.46 -1.50 -16.28
N TYR A 155 -1.44 -0.98 -15.60
CA TYR A 155 -0.04 -1.18 -15.98
C TYR A 155 0.32 -2.67 -16.03
N LYS A 156 0.06 -3.40 -14.95
CA LYS A 156 0.33 -4.83 -14.85
C LYS A 156 -0.36 -5.62 -15.95
N HIS A 157 -1.62 -5.32 -16.21
CA HIS A 157 -2.37 -5.98 -17.27
C HIS A 157 -1.88 -5.63 -18.69
N ILE A 158 -1.59 -4.35 -18.97
CA ILE A 158 -1.04 -3.94 -20.27
C ILE A 158 0.36 -4.54 -20.47
N TYR A 159 1.18 -4.61 -19.42
CA TYR A 159 2.49 -5.22 -19.48
C TYR A 159 2.37 -6.68 -19.94
N PHE A 160 1.61 -7.47 -19.24
CA PHE A 160 1.39 -8.88 -19.55
C PHE A 160 0.78 -9.06 -20.96
N SER A 161 -0.24 -8.29 -21.30
CA SER A 161 -0.98 -8.44 -22.56
C SER A 161 -0.26 -7.86 -23.79
N THR A 162 0.79 -7.05 -23.61
CA THR A 162 1.52 -6.45 -24.74
C THR A 162 3.04 -6.46 -24.53
N ASN A 163 3.57 -5.53 -23.76
CA ASN A 163 4.97 -5.43 -23.34
C ASN A 163 5.19 -4.29 -22.34
N LYS A 164 6.34 -4.32 -21.64
CA LYS A 164 6.75 -3.33 -20.65
C LYS A 164 6.70 -1.89 -21.18
N LYS A 165 7.26 -1.64 -22.36
CA LYS A 165 7.37 -0.30 -22.97
C LYS A 165 6.01 0.38 -23.16
N LYS A 166 5.00 -0.36 -23.63
CA LYS A 166 3.63 0.18 -23.82
C LYS A 166 2.98 0.46 -22.47
N ALA A 167 3.14 -0.43 -21.49
CA ALA A 167 2.62 -0.29 -20.14
C ALA A 167 3.22 0.95 -19.43
N GLU A 168 4.54 1.12 -19.46
CA GLU A 168 5.25 2.28 -18.92
C GLU A 168 4.78 3.61 -19.54
N LYS A 169 4.66 3.64 -20.87
CA LYS A 169 4.18 4.82 -21.60
C LYS A 169 2.76 5.20 -21.15
N PHE A 170 1.88 4.21 -20.98
CA PHE A 170 0.53 4.41 -20.48
C PHE A 170 0.55 4.93 -19.03
N LYS A 171 1.26 4.24 -18.12
CA LYS A 171 1.38 4.60 -16.70
C LYS A 171 1.95 6.01 -16.54
N LYS A 172 3.08 6.33 -17.16
CA LYS A 172 3.73 7.65 -17.12
C LYS A 172 2.82 8.78 -17.59
N LYS A 173 2.11 8.58 -18.71
CA LYS A 173 1.17 9.57 -19.25
C LYS A 173 0.05 9.92 -18.28
N TYR A 174 -0.59 8.91 -17.69
CA TYR A 174 -1.74 9.14 -16.84
C TYR A 174 -1.37 9.50 -15.41
N LYS A 175 -0.25 8.99 -14.88
CA LYS A 175 0.34 9.44 -13.62
C LYS A 175 0.53 10.95 -13.58
N LYS A 176 1.12 11.54 -14.64
CA LYS A 176 1.29 12.99 -14.77
C LYS A 176 -0.05 13.75 -14.83
N LYS A 177 -1.09 13.16 -15.45
CA LYS A 177 -2.44 13.78 -15.53
C LYS A 177 -3.15 13.75 -14.19
N ILE A 178 -3.06 12.64 -13.45
CA ILE A 178 -3.65 12.49 -12.12
C ILE A 178 -2.98 13.49 -11.16
N ASP A 179 -1.65 13.58 -11.16
CA ASP A 179 -0.92 14.51 -10.29
C ASP A 179 -1.40 15.97 -10.46
N LYS A 180 -1.58 16.40 -11.70
CA LYS A 180 -2.00 17.78 -12.05
C LYS A 180 -3.49 18.08 -11.84
N THR A 181 -4.32 17.10 -11.48
CA THR A 181 -5.77 17.25 -11.41
C THR A 181 -6.24 17.17 -9.96
N ASP A 182 -6.70 18.29 -9.36
CA ASP A 182 -7.17 18.34 -7.97
C ASP A 182 -8.69 18.60 -7.87
N LYS A 183 -9.37 18.90 -8.97
CA LYS A 183 -10.82 19.09 -8.97
C LYS A 183 -11.55 17.75 -9.10
N ILE A 184 -12.44 17.41 -8.16
CA ILE A 184 -13.15 16.12 -8.08
C ILE A 184 -13.86 15.76 -9.39
N VAL A 185 -14.62 16.71 -9.97
CA VAL A 185 -15.32 16.48 -11.24
C VAL A 185 -14.36 16.14 -12.38
N LYS A 186 -13.18 16.81 -12.42
CA LYS A 186 -12.16 16.52 -13.43
C LYS A 186 -11.51 15.16 -13.20
N LEU A 187 -11.31 14.74 -11.94
CA LEU A 187 -10.79 13.42 -11.59
C LEU A 187 -11.76 12.32 -12.03
N TYR A 188 -13.06 12.49 -11.82
CA TYR A 188 -14.06 11.54 -12.30
C TYR A 188 -14.04 11.39 -13.83
N LYS A 189 -14.01 12.50 -14.56
CA LYS A 189 -13.88 12.48 -16.04
C LYS A 189 -12.57 11.81 -16.48
N LEU A 190 -11.47 12.08 -15.75
CA LEU A 190 -10.17 11.49 -16.04
C LEU A 190 -10.19 9.97 -15.79
N LYS A 191 -10.81 9.49 -14.71
CA LYS A 191 -11.00 8.06 -14.40
C LYS A 191 -11.68 7.34 -15.58
N ASN A 192 -12.81 7.88 -16.05
CA ASN A 192 -13.55 7.28 -17.16
C ASN A 192 -12.71 7.26 -18.45
N LYS A 193 -11.98 8.34 -18.72
CA LYS A 193 -11.08 8.42 -19.89
C LYS A 193 -9.92 7.40 -19.78
N ILE A 194 -9.35 7.21 -18.60
CA ILE A 194 -8.27 6.22 -18.39
C ILE A 194 -8.83 4.83 -18.67
N LYS A 195 -9.98 4.49 -18.07
CA LYS A 195 -10.65 3.20 -18.26
C LYS A 195 -10.97 2.96 -19.75
N GLU A 196 -11.56 3.94 -20.45
CA GLU A 196 -11.84 3.85 -21.89
C GLU A 196 -10.58 3.55 -22.73
N LYS A 197 -9.45 4.21 -22.40
CA LYS A 197 -8.18 3.98 -23.11
C LYS A 197 -7.53 2.65 -22.74
N TYR A 198 -7.67 2.21 -21.51
CA TYR A 198 -7.24 0.89 -21.06
C TYR A 198 -8.00 -0.22 -21.79
N LEU A 199 -9.31 -0.11 -21.95
CA LEU A 199 -10.15 -1.10 -22.65
C LEU A 199 -9.82 -1.25 -24.16
N LYS A 200 -8.98 -0.37 -24.71
CA LYS A 200 -8.47 -0.51 -26.09
C LYS A 200 -7.26 -1.44 -26.23
N PHE A 201 -6.70 -1.89 -25.11
CA PHE A 201 -5.66 -2.92 -25.13
C PHE A 201 -6.30 -4.31 -25.26
N PRO A 202 -5.59 -5.29 -25.82
CA PRO A 202 -6.08 -6.67 -25.88
C PRO A 202 -6.23 -7.20 -24.44
N LEU A 203 -7.48 -7.44 -24.02
CA LEU A 203 -7.81 -7.91 -22.68
C LEU A 203 -7.98 -9.43 -22.61
N ASN A 204 -8.08 -10.07 -23.76
CA ASN A 204 -8.36 -11.49 -23.88
C ASN A 204 -7.07 -12.27 -24.12
N HIS A 205 -6.17 -12.25 -23.14
CA HIS A 205 -5.14 -13.28 -23.06
C HIS A 205 -5.67 -14.39 -22.16
N ASN A 206 -5.66 -15.61 -22.69
CA ASN A 206 -5.79 -16.79 -21.89
C ASN A 206 -4.37 -17.18 -21.47
N PRO A 207 -3.86 -16.74 -20.31
CA PRO A 207 -2.51 -17.06 -19.89
C PRO A 207 -2.42 -18.57 -19.63
N GLU A 208 -1.29 -19.19 -19.96
CA GLU A 208 -1.05 -20.60 -19.63
C GLU A 208 -1.06 -20.82 -18.11
N LEU A 209 -0.55 -19.86 -17.36
CA LEU A 209 -0.54 -19.89 -15.90
C LEU A 209 -1.06 -18.57 -15.30
N LYS A 210 -1.94 -18.69 -14.30
CA LYS A 210 -2.50 -17.59 -13.49
C LYS A 210 -2.05 -17.72 -12.04
N ILE A 211 -1.31 -16.76 -11.54
CA ILE A 211 -0.74 -16.74 -10.18
C ILE A 211 -1.41 -15.66 -9.35
N GLY A 212 -1.96 -16.04 -8.19
CA GLY A 212 -2.46 -15.08 -7.20
C GLY A 212 -1.37 -14.66 -6.21
N ILE A 213 -1.13 -13.35 -6.05
CA ILE A 213 -0.19 -12.83 -5.05
C ILE A 213 -0.98 -12.41 -3.81
N ILE A 214 -0.69 -13.02 -2.67
CA ILE A 214 -1.34 -12.75 -1.38
C ILE A 214 -0.29 -12.41 -0.30
N GLY A 215 -0.71 -11.85 0.83
CA GLY A 215 0.16 -11.59 1.98
C GLY A 215 0.12 -10.15 2.47
N ASP A 216 1.28 -9.58 2.82
CA ASP A 216 1.38 -8.26 3.43
C ASP A 216 1.18 -7.12 2.43
N VAL A 217 0.33 -6.15 2.81
CA VAL A 217 -0.03 -5.02 1.93
C VAL A 217 1.15 -4.11 1.59
N PHE A 218 2.10 -3.93 2.49
CA PHE A 218 3.27 -3.07 2.24
C PHE A 218 4.25 -3.75 1.29
N ILE A 219 4.55 -5.04 1.55
CA ILE A 219 5.47 -5.82 0.70
C ILE A 219 4.89 -5.98 -0.71
N VAL A 220 3.64 -6.44 -0.83
CA VAL A 220 3.03 -6.72 -2.14
C VAL A 220 2.92 -5.48 -3.03
N ASN A 221 2.78 -4.28 -2.44
CA ASN A 221 2.56 -3.05 -3.19
C ASN A 221 3.79 -2.14 -3.31
N ASP A 222 4.97 -2.58 -2.85
CA ASP A 222 6.23 -1.87 -3.07
C ASP A 222 7.18 -2.71 -3.93
N ASP A 223 7.48 -2.21 -5.14
CA ASP A 223 8.26 -2.94 -6.15
C ASP A 223 9.68 -3.30 -5.68
N TYR A 224 10.28 -2.47 -4.80
CA TYR A 224 11.59 -2.75 -4.23
C TYR A 224 11.51 -3.86 -3.17
N LEU A 225 10.53 -3.78 -2.25
CA LEU A 225 10.38 -4.74 -1.16
C LEU A 225 9.99 -6.14 -1.66
N ASN A 226 9.23 -6.22 -2.75
CA ASN A 226 8.82 -7.49 -3.35
C ASN A 226 9.73 -7.94 -4.51
N ASN A 227 10.88 -7.28 -4.70
CA ASN A 227 11.84 -7.58 -5.77
C ASN A 227 11.20 -7.66 -7.16
N ASN A 228 10.30 -6.72 -7.48
CA ASN A 228 9.57 -6.66 -8.75
C ASN A 228 8.84 -7.96 -9.12
N ILE A 229 8.27 -8.68 -8.15
CA ILE A 229 7.69 -10.04 -8.31
C ILE A 229 6.71 -10.13 -9.50
N PHE A 230 5.88 -9.10 -9.71
CA PHE A 230 4.93 -9.10 -10.82
C PHE A 230 5.62 -9.10 -12.17
N GLU A 231 6.65 -8.27 -12.35
CA GLU A 231 7.39 -8.18 -13.61
C GLU A 231 8.15 -9.48 -13.89
N ARG A 232 8.77 -10.07 -12.87
CA ARG A 232 9.47 -11.37 -12.97
C ARG A 232 8.50 -12.49 -13.42
N ILE A 233 7.31 -12.56 -12.84
CA ILE A 233 6.30 -13.53 -13.23
C ILE A 233 5.84 -13.32 -14.69
N PHE A 234 5.67 -12.05 -15.11
CA PHE A 234 5.31 -11.73 -16.49
C PHE A 234 6.42 -12.10 -17.48
N GLU A 235 7.69 -11.92 -17.11
CA GLU A 235 8.84 -12.32 -17.92
C GLU A 235 8.94 -13.85 -18.08
N LEU A 236 8.43 -14.62 -17.11
CA LEU A 236 8.30 -16.07 -17.19
C LEU A 236 7.05 -16.53 -17.99
N GLY A 237 6.27 -15.59 -18.54
CA GLY A 237 5.07 -15.91 -19.33
C GLY A 237 3.80 -16.18 -18.53
N ALA A 238 3.85 -16.12 -17.19
CA ALA A 238 2.68 -16.30 -16.34
C ALA A 238 1.99 -14.97 -16.01
N TYR A 239 0.67 -15.00 -15.81
CA TYR A 239 -0.09 -13.85 -15.35
C TYR A 239 -0.12 -13.78 -13.82
N ALA A 240 0.18 -12.63 -13.24
CA ALA A 240 0.10 -12.40 -11.81
C ALA A 240 -0.97 -11.35 -11.46
N LYS A 241 -1.80 -11.65 -10.46
CA LYS A 241 -2.81 -10.72 -9.94
C LYS A 241 -2.58 -10.43 -8.46
N ASN A 242 -2.64 -9.14 -8.12
CA ASN A 242 -2.54 -8.67 -6.75
C ASN A 242 -3.82 -8.98 -5.98
N GLY A 243 -3.73 -9.79 -4.92
CA GLY A 243 -4.82 -10.15 -4.02
C GLY A 243 -5.01 -9.20 -2.84
N ILE A 244 -4.05 -8.30 -2.57
CA ILE A 244 -4.13 -7.37 -1.46
C ILE A 244 -3.94 -5.92 -1.90
N SER A 245 -5.04 -5.29 -2.22
CA SER A 245 -5.10 -3.93 -2.72
C SER A 245 -5.47 -2.96 -1.59
N PRO A 246 -4.68 -1.89 -1.35
CA PRO A 246 -5.04 -0.85 -0.39
C PRO A 246 -6.43 -0.25 -0.64
N LYS A 247 -6.82 -0.10 -1.92
CA LYS A 247 -8.17 0.35 -2.30
C LYS A 247 -9.26 -0.62 -1.83
N GLN A 248 -9.04 -1.93 -1.98
CA GLN A 248 -9.99 -2.94 -1.50
C GLN A 248 -10.13 -2.87 0.01
N LEU A 249 -9.02 -2.75 0.74
CA LEU A 249 -9.02 -2.65 2.20
C LEU A 249 -9.77 -1.41 2.70
N ILE A 250 -9.57 -0.26 2.05
CA ILE A 250 -10.30 0.97 2.37
C ILE A 250 -11.76 0.84 2.00
N SER A 251 -12.09 0.34 0.80
CA SER A 251 -13.47 0.22 0.31
C SER A 251 -14.32 -0.72 1.18
N GLN A 252 -13.75 -1.82 1.67
CA GLN A 252 -14.44 -2.76 2.56
C GLN A 252 -14.89 -2.11 3.88
N LYS A 253 -14.18 -1.07 4.33
CA LYS A 253 -14.55 -0.31 5.54
C LYS A 253 -15.71 0.66 5.31
N PHE A 254 -15.85 1.16 4.08
CA PHE A 254 -16.99 2.00 3.69
C PHE A 254 -18.16 1.18 3.15
N ASP A 255 -18.01 -0.14 3.02
CA ASP A 255 -19.12 -1.03 2.74
C ASP A 255 -19.90 -1.25 4.02
N PHE A 256 -21.02 -0.51 4.15
CA PHE A 256 -21.93 -0.56 5.30
C PHE A 256 -22.65 -1.91 5.45
N ASN A 257 -22.34 -2.91 4.64
CA ASN A 257 -22.85 -4.25 4.80
C ASN A 257 -22.02 -5.00 5.88
N PRO A 258 -22.54 -5.17 7.12
CA PRO A 258 -21.79 -5.81 8.18
C PRO A 258 -21.39 -7.27 7.87
N LYS A 259 -22.04 -7.91 6.88
CA LYS A 259 -21.70 -9.26 6.42
C LYS A 259 -20.43 -9.30 5.57
N ASN A 260 -19.99 -8.16 5.02
CA ASN A 260 -18.80 -8.11 4.15
C ASN A 260 -17.52 -7.70 4.89
N ILE A 261 -17.64 -7.10 6.07
CA ILE A 261 -16.53 -6.35 6.66
C ILE A 261 -15.48 -7.24 7.34
N LEU A 262 -15.82 -8.37 7.94
CA LEU A 262 -14.84 -9.22 8.65
C LEU A 262 -15.27 -10.67 8.88
N LYS A 263 -16.51 -11.05 8.61
CA LYS A 263 -17.02 -12.40 8.88
C LYS A 263 -17.40 -13.10 7.59
N SER A 264 -16.43 -13.73 6.95
CA SER A 264 -16.73 -14.73 5.92
C SER A 264 -16.86 -16.09 6.61
N PRO A 265 -18.02 -16.77 6.55
CA PRO A 265 -18.16 -18.11 7.13
C PRO A 265 -17.09 -19.10 6.61
N LYS A 266 -16.62 -18.88 5.37
CA LYS A 266 -15.53 -19.66 4.78
C LYS A 266 -14.20 -19.42 5.51
N VAL A 267 -13.90 -18.16 5.89
CA VAL A 267 -12.69 -17.83 6.65
C VAL A 267 -12.79 -18.34 8.09
N GLU A 268 -13.97 -18.20 8.72
CA GLU A 268 -14.19 -18.65 10.10
C GLU A 268 -13.98 -20.15 10.29
N LYS A 269 -14.17 -20.96 9.23
CA LYS A 269 -13.82 -22.39 9.23
C LYS A 269 -12.35 -22.63 9.57
N TYR A 270 -11.45 -21.73 9.13
CA TYR A 270 -10.01 -21.86 9.29
C TYR A 270 -9.44 -20.95 10.38
N LEU A 271 -10.03 -19.78 10.56
CA LEU A 271 -9.58 -18.76 11.53
C LEU A 271 -10.78 -18.11 12.21
N LYS A 272 -11.16 -18.62 13.38
CA LYS A 272 -12.33 -18.17 14.15
C LYS A 272 -12.15 -16.75 14.73
N HIS A 273 -10.93 -16.41 15.11
CA HIS A 273 -10.61 -15.13 15.77
C HIS A 273 -9.73 -14.27 14.88
N ASN A 274 -9.95 -12.95 14.93
CA ASN A 274 -9.04 -12.02 14.26
C ASN A 274 -7.71 -11.97 15.02
N VAL A 275 -6.63 -12.36 14.35
CA VAL A 275 -5.26 -12.33 14.89
C VAL A 275 -4.51 -11.06 14.51
N GLY A 276 -5.22 -10.09 13.94
CA GLY A 276 -4.67 -8.82 13.54
C GLY A 276 -4.20 -8.74 12.08
N GLY A 277 -3.68 -7.58 11.72
CA GLY A 277 -3.21 -7.29 10.37
C GLY A 277 -4.27 -7.51 9.30
N TYR A 278 -3.83 -8.12 8.23
CA TYR A 278 -4.69 -8.48 7.09
C TYR A 278 -4.93 -10.00 7.00
N SER A 279 -4.68 -10.75 8.07
CA SER A 279 -4.75 -12.22 8.12
C SER A 279 -6.02 -12.81 7.51
N GLN A 280 -7.19 -12.32 7.93
CA GLN A 280 -8.47 -12.79 7.37
C GLN A 280 -8.64 -12.43 5.89
N HIS A 281 -8.10 -11.28 5.46
CA HIS A 281 -8.12 -10.88 4.06
C HIS A 281 -7.22 -11.78 3.22
N THR A 282 -6.02 -12.10 3.70
CA THR A 282 -5.09 -13.03 3.01
C THR A 282 -5.73 -14.40 2.80
N LEU A 283 -6.36 -14.99 3.85
CA LEU A 283 -7.08 -16.25 3.72
C LEU A 283 -8.25 -16.16 2.75
N LYS A 284 -9.04 -15.08 2.82
CA LYS A 284 -10.17 -14.85 1.90
C LYS A 284 -9.71 -14.78 0.45
N GLN A 285 -8.57 -14.10 0.18
CA GLN A 285 -8.05 -14.00 -1.18
C GLN A 285 -7.47 -15.32 -1.67
N ALA A 286 -6.83 -16.11 -0.79
CA ALA A 286 -6.37 -17.45 -1.14
C ALA A 286 -7.52 -18.34 -1.66
N MET A 287 -8.61 -18.42 -0.89
CA MET A 287 -9.78 -19.17 -1.29
C MET A 287 -10.44 -18.62 -2.56
N LYS A 288 -10.52 -17.28 -2.68
CA LYS A 288 -11.09 -16.64 -3.86
C LYS A 288 -10.31 -16.94 -5.12
N PHE A 289 -8.98 -16.90 -5.10
CA PHE A 289 -8.17 -17.23 -6.26
C PHE A 289 -8.32 -18.71 -6.65
N ALA A 290 -8.42 -19.60 -5.66
CA ALA A 290 -8.69 -21.01 -5.93
C ALA A 290 -10.08 -21.21 -6.58
N GLU A 291 -11.12 -20.51 -6.12
CA GLU A 291 -12.46 -20.54 -6.70
C GLU A 291 -12.53 -19.88 -8.10
N GLU A 292 -11.61 -18.93 -8.39
CA GLU A 292 -11.44 -18.32 -9.72
C GLU A 292 -10.50 -19.14 -10.63
N GLU A 293 -10.16 -20.37 -10.25
CA GLU A 293 -9.33 -21.32 -11.02
C GLU A 293 -7.95 -20.73 -11.37
N TYR A 294 -7.25 -20.17 -10.37
CA TYR A 294 -5.83 -19.83 -10.47
C TYR A 294 -4.99 -21.10 -10.30
N ASP A 295 -3.87 -21.17 -11.03
CA ASP A 295 -3.00 -22.34 -11.05
C ASP A 295 -2.09 -22.43 -9.83
N GLY A 296 -1.86 -21.29 -9.12
CA GLY A 296 -1.06 -21.24 -7.92
C GLY A 296 -1.13 -19.93 -7.20
N LEU A 297 -0.63 -19.91 -5.97
CA LEU A 297 -0.51 -18.73 -5.14
C LEU A 297 0.93 -18.49 -4.73
N ILE A 298 1.29 -17.21 -4.57
CA ILE A 298 2.51 -16.81 -3.88
C ILE A 298 2.10 -16.02 -2.64
N HIS A 299 2.45 -16.54 -1.46
CA HIS A 299 2.28 -15.86 -0.18
C HIS A 299 3.58 -15.12 0.15
N ILE A 300 3.56 -13.79 -0.03
CA ILE A 300 4.72 -12.92 0.23
C ILE A 300 4.47 -12.06 1.47
N TYR A 301 5.33 -12.17 2.46
CA TYR A 301 5.10 -11.58 3.78
C TYR A 301 6.40 -11.26 4.52
N PRO A 302 6.38 -10.25 5.44
CA PRO A 302 7.55 -9.96 6.27
C PRO A 302 7.85 -11.12 7.21
N PHE A 303 9.11 -11.51 7.36
CA PHE A 303 9.54 -12.63 8.21
C PHE A 303 9.00 -12.51 9.64
N ASN A 304 9.06 -11.32 10.26
CA ASN A 304 8.61 -11.04 11.62
C ASN A 304 7.15 -10.54 11.69
N CYS A 305 6.31 -10.85 10.69
CA CYS A 305 4.89 -10.47 10.72
C CYS A 305 4.06 -11.52 11.46
N MET A 306 3.65 -11.25 12.69
CA MET A 306 2.88 -12.21 13.50
C MET A 306 1.55 -12.61 12.82
N PRO A 307 0.69 -11.69 12.31
CA PRO A 307 -0.53 -12.09 11.62
C PRO A 307 -0.29 -13.00 10.41
N GLU A 308 0.71 -12.68 9.57
CA GLU A 308 1.00 -13.50 8.38
C GLU A 308 1.70 -14.81 8.73
N THR A 309 2.41 -14.90 9.86
CA THR A 309 2.94 -16.16 10.38
C THR A 309 1.82 -17.10 10.80
N VAL A 310 0.76 -16.58 11.42
CA VAL A 310 -0.45 -17.37 11.72
C VAL A 310 -1.15 -17.81 10.43
N VAL A 311 -1.28 -16.92 9.45
CA VAL A 311 -1.85 -17.26 8.13
C VAL A 311 -1.05 -18.37 7.47
N ARG A 312 0.28 -18.30 7.49
CA ARG A 312 1.18 -19.31 6.94
C ARG A 312 0.91 -20.71 7.52
N SER A 313 0.58 -20.80 8.81
CA SER A 313 0.27 -22.09 9.44
C SER A 313 -1.08 -22.68 8.98
N ILE A 314 -1.98 -21.86 8.47
CA ILE A 314 -3.33 -22.22 8.03
C ILE A 314 -3.35 -22.52 6.52
N LEU A 315 -2.58 -21.81 5.72
CA LEU A 315 -2.58 -21.92 4.25
C LEU A 315 -2.33 -23.34 3.71
N PRO A 316 -1.51 -24.22 4.33
CA PRO A 316 -1.39 -25.61 3.89
C PRO A 316 -2.74 -26.35 3.86
N LYS A 317 -3.61 -26.11 4.86
CA LYS A 317 -4.95 -26.71 4.88
C LYS A 317 -5.85 -26.16 3.76
N ILE A 318 -5.75 -24.87 3.45
CA ILE A 318 -6.47 -24.28 2.32
C ILE A 318 -5.93 -24.83 1.00
N SER A 319 -4.60 -24.99 0.86
CA SER A 319 -3.96 -25.59 -0.31
C SER A 319 -4.49 -26.99 -0.57
N GLU A 320 -4.62 -27.81 0.48
CA GLU A 320 -5.18 -29.16 0.41
C GLU A 320 -6.67 -29.17 0.04
N ASP A 321 -7.49 -28.38 0.78
CA ASP A 321 -8.95 -28.36 0.61
C ASP A 321 -9.38 -27.84 -0.77
N TYR A 322 -8.62 -26.87 -1.32
CA TYR A 322 -8.91 -26.22 -2.62
C TYR A 322 -8.02 -26.73 -3.77
N LYS A 323 -7.08 -27.64 -3.49
CA LYS A 323 -6.13 -28.23 -4.46
C LYS A 323 -5.35 -27.16 -5.26
N ILE A 324 -4.90 -26.11 -4.59
CA ILE A 324 -4.11 -25.02 -5.17
C ILE A 324 -2.71 -24.97 -4.54
N PRO A 325 -1.62 -25.08 -5.31
CA PRO A 325 -0.27 -24.96 -4.75
C PRO A 325 0.04 -23.56 -4.27
N ILE A 326 0.80 -23.45 -3.17
CA ILE A 326 1.20 -22.17 -2.56
C ILE A 326 2.70 -22.14 -2.36
N LEU A 327 3.36 -21.15 -2.97
CA LEU A 327 4.76 -20.81 -2.71
C LEU A 327 4.83 -19.79 -1.58
N TYR A 328 5.70 -20.00 -0.60
CA TYR A 328 5.89 -19.12 0.54
C TYR A 328 7.20 -18.34 0.39
N LEU A 329 7.10 -17.00 0.34
CA LEU A 329 8.24 -16.09 0.24
C LEU A 329 8.28 -15.17 1.48
N PRO A 330 8.96 -15.59 2.55
CA PRO A 330 9.28 -14.68 3.66
C PRO A 330 10.30 -13.64 3.20
N ILE A 331 10.02 -12.37 3.46
CA ILE A 331 10.86 -11.24 3.07
C ILE A 331 11.39 -10.54 4.30
N ASP A 332 12.68 -10.29 4.32
CA ASP A 332 13.37 -9.47 5.28
C ASP A 332 14.47 -8.63 4.61
N GLU A 333 15.24 -7.95 5.41
CA GLU A 333 16.37 -7.13 4.94
C GLU A 333 17.50 -7.92 4.30
N GLN A 334 17.59 -9.22 4.56
CA GLN A 334 18.62 -10.13 4.02
C GLN A 334 18.12 -10.86 2.76
N THR A 335 16.85 -10.71 2.42
CA THR A 335 16.25 -11.35 1.25
C THR A 335 16.82 -10.74 -0.02
N GLY A 336 17.79 -11.42 -0.60
CA GLY A 336 18.41 -11.05 -1.87
C GLY A 336 17.77 -11.76 -3.07
N ASP A 337 18.38 -11.57 -4.26
CA ASP A 337 17.92 -12.22 -5.50
C ASP A 337 17.85 -13.75 -5.43
N ALA A 338 18.69 -14.39 -4.60
CA ALA A 338 18.69 -15.83 -4.42
C ALA A 338 17.38 -16.40 -3.85
N GLY A 339 16.63 -15.62 -3.05
CA GLY A 339 15.31 -16.02 -2.54
C GLY A 339 14.19 -15.95 -3.59
N PHE A 340 14.46 -15.31 -4.74
CA PHE A 340 13.52 -15.14 -5.85
C PHE A 340 13.94 -15.91 -7.12
N ALA A 341 15.11 -16.53 -7.11
CA ALA A 341 15.60 -17.37 -8.21
C ALA A 341 14.97 -18.78 -8.16
#